data_051d47199c9d3fac0110351b8eb48340
#
_entry.id   051d47199c9d3fac0110351b8eb48340
#
_cell.length_a   1.000
_cell.length_b   1.000
_cell.length_c   1.000
_cell.angle_alpha   90.00
_cell.angle_beta   90.00
_cell.angle_gamma   90.00
#
_symmetry.space_group_name_H-M   'P 1'
#
loop_
_entity.id
_entity.type
_entity.pdbx_description
1 polymer ?
#
loop_
_entity_poly.entity_id
_entity_poly.type
_entity_poly.pdbx_seq_one_letter_code
_entity_poly.pdbx_strand_id
1 'polypeptide(L)'
;MLMSIGKFAKETGLTVHHLRRLQKSGQLIPAKITPGGTRYYSEKQLQEYLTPGETGNKTILYARVSTKNQIDDLNRQIDNLKTFAISNGYKFEIITDIGSGINYQKKGLKQLIELINKKQVDRVVILYKDRLIRFGYELIEYLCELNEVKLEVIDNTTMSKEEELTQDLIQIVTVYANRLYGSRSKKTKQILQSIKQ
;
A
#
# COMPACT_ATOMS: atom_id res chain seq x y z
N MET A 1 15.43 -9.28 -6.90
CA MET A 1 16.36 -9.97 -7.85
C MET A 1 17.76 -9.99 -7.25
N LEU A 2 18.61 -11.01 -7.58
CA LEU A 2 20.02 -11.05 -7.15
C LEU A 2 20.91 -10.62 -8.29
N MET A 3 21.95 -9.84 -8.01
CA MET A 3 22.93 -9.37 -8.99
C MET A 3 24.36 -9.74 -8.56
N SER A 4 25.24 -10.01 -9.52
CA SER A 4 26.64 -10.31 -9.23
C SER A 4 27.39 -9.11 -8.68
N ILE A 5 28.50 -9.34 -7.98
CA ILE A 5 29.37 -8.28 -7.43
C ILE A 5 29.82 -7.28 -8.51
N GLY A 6 30.05 -7.73 -9.75
CA GLY A 6 30.44 -6.85 -10.87
C GLY A 6 29.31 -5.92 -11.29
N LYS A 7 28.06 -6.44 -11.36
CA LYS A 7 26.89 -5.60 -11.68
C LYS A 7 26.61 -4.62 -10.55
N PHE A 8 26.68 -5.06 -9.28
CA PHE A 8 26.51 -4.19 -8.13
C PHE A 8 27.57 -3.07 -8.09
N ALA A 9 28.82 -3.39 -8.41
CA ALA A 9 29.90 -2.41 -8.53
C ALA A 9 29.61 -1.33 -9.57
N LYS A 10 29.09 -1.74 -10.73
CA LYS A 10 28.71 -0.83 -11.83
C LYS A 10 27.58 0.12 -11.42
N GLU A 11 26.53 -0.41 -10.79
CA GLU A 11 25.36 0.38 -10.36
C GLU A 11 25.68 1.34 -9.21
N THR A 12 26.62 0.98 -8.32
CA THR A 12 27.02 1.83 -7.18
C THR A 12 28.16 2.77 -7.46
N GLY A 13 28.82 2.65 -8.62
CA GLY A 13 30.06 3.39 -8.94
C GLY A 13 31.28 2.93 -8.12
N LEU A 14 31.18 1.80 -7.41
CA LEU A 14 32.27 1.27 -6.60
C LEU A 14 33.14 0.29 -7.37
N THR A 15 34.36 0.07 -6.87
CA THR A 15 35.21 -1.01 -7.36
C THR A 15 34.87 -2.34 -6.65
N VAL A 16 35.03 -3.46 -7.36
CA VAL A 16 34.87 -4.81 -6.76
C VAL A 16 35.79 -4.99 -5.55
N HIS A 17 36.97 -4.36 -5.57
CA HIS A 17 37.93 -4.40 -4.45
C HIS A 17 37.33 -3.70 -3.22
N HIS A 18 36.69 -2.55 -3.39
CA HIS A 18 36.06 -1.81 -2.31
C HIS A 18 34.89 -2.62 -1.71
N LEU A 19 34.06 -3.25 -2.54
CA LEU A 19 32.95 -4.09 -2.08
C LEU A 19 33.46 -5.29 -1.23
N ARG A 20 34.58 -5.90 -1.62
CA ARG A 20 35.19 -6.96 -0.81
C ARG A 20 35.71 -6.45 0.53
N ARG A 21 36.20 -5.21 0.59
CA ARG A 21 36.62 -4.56 1.84
C ARG A 21 35.42 -4.29 2.75
N LEU A 22 34.30 -3.77 2.20
CA LEU A 22 33.06 -3.56 2.94
C LEU A 22 32.51 -4.86 3.51
N GLN A 23 32.62 -5.97 2.78
CA GLN A 23 32.25 -7.29 3.30
C GLN A 23 33.15 -7.71 4.48
N LYS A 24 34.46 -7.53 4.38
CA LYS A 24 35.40 -7.87 5.45
C LYS A 24 35.17 -7.06 6.73
N SER A 25 34.76 -5.79 6.59
CA SER A 25 34.42 -4.93 7.72
C SER A 25 33.00 -5.17 8.27
N GLY A 26 32.21 -6.06 7.65
CA GLY A 26 30.81 -6.32 8.03
C GLY A 26 29.81 -5.23 7.61
N GLN A 27 30.26 -4.17 6.91
CA GLN A 27 29.41 -3.06 6.51
C GLN A 27 28.45 -3.41 5.35
N LEU A 28 28.83 -4.34 4.48
CA LEU A 28 28.01 -4.81 3.39
C LEU A 28 28.19 -6.33 3.17
N ILE A 29 27.31 -7.13 3.73
CA ILE A 29 27.37 -8.59 3.63
C ILE A 29 26.60 -9.03 2.39
N PRO A 30 27.18 -9.84 1.45
CA PRO A 30 26.47 -10.35 0.31
C PRO A 30 25.24 -11.17 0.70
N ALA A 31 24.14 -11.01 -0.01
CA ALA A 31 22.90 -11.79 0.19
C ALA A 31 23.13 -13.30 -0.09
N LYS A 32 24.09 -13.63 -0.97
CA LYS A 32 24.47 -15.01 -1.28
C LYS A 32 25.92 -15.08 -1.72
N ILE A 33 26.64 -16.11 -1.27
CA ILE A 33 27.96 -16.49 -1.78
C ILE A 33 27.82 -17.91 -2.35
N THR A 34 28.25 -18.12 -3.58
CA THR A 34 28.24 -19.46 -4.19
C THR A 34 29.43 -20.29 -3.68
N PRO A 35 29.40 -21.63 -3.84
CA PRO A 35 30.53 -22.50 -3.48
C PRO A 35 31.84 -22.09 -4.18
N GLY A 36 31.77 -21.52 -5.40
CA GLY A 36 32.92 -20.97 -6.15
C GLY A 36 33.35 -19.56 -5.71
N GLY A 37 32.79 -19.04 -4.60
CA GLY A 37 33.19 -17.75 -4.05
C GLY A 37 32.61 -16.52 -4.72
N THR A 38 31.68 -16.68 -5.69
CA THR A 38 31.01 -15.55 -6.35
C THR A 38 29.96 -14.96 -5.40
N ARG A 39 30.01 -13.62 -5.27
CA ARG A 39 29.13 -12.85 -4.37
C ARG A 39 27.97 -12.27 -5.13
N TYR A 40 26.78 -12.40 -4.55
CA TYR A 40 25.55 -11.82 -5.06
C TYR A 40 24.94 -10.90 -4.02
N TYR A 41 24.45 -9.76 -4.50
CA TYR A 41 23.75 -8.74 -3.71
C TYR A 41 22.32 -8.62 -4.17
N SER A 42 21.41 -8.29 -3.26
CA SER A 42 20.00 -8.08 -3.59
C SER A 42 19.76 -6.65 -4.11
N GLU A 43 18.67 -6.48 -4.82
CA GLU A 43 18.20 -5.17 -5.25
C GLU A 43 17.90 -4.23 -4.05
N LYS A 44 17.41 -4.80 -2.94
CA LYS A 44 17.23 -4.07 -1.67
C LYS A 44 18.55 -3.49 -1.17
N GLN A 45 19.62 -4.29 -1.15
CA GLN A 45 20.96 -3.85 -0.75
C GLN A 45 21.51 -2.76 -1.69
N LEU A 46 21.19 -2.81 -2.99
CA LEU A 46 21.58 -1.76 -3.93
C LEU A 46 20.89 -0.44 -3.57
N GLN A 47 19.58 -0.46 -3.36
CA GLN A 47 18.84 0.73 -2.94
C GLN A 47 19.31 1.27 -1.60
N GLU A 48 19.50 0.43 -0.59
CA GLU A 48 20.04 0.82 0.71
C GLU A 48 21.41 1.50 0.58
N TYR A 49 22.23 1.06 -0.36
CA TYR A 49 23.54 1.65 -0.58
C TYR A 49 23.47 3.00 -1.34
N LEU A 50 22.60 3.09 -2.36
CA LEU A 50 22.47 4.30 -3.18
C LEU A 50 21.71 5.43 -2.46
N THR A 51 20.76 5.06 -1.61
CA THR A 51 19.91 6.00 -0.85
C THR A 51 19.95 5.66 0.64
N PRO A 52 21.09 5.88 1.31
CA PRO A 52 21.22 5.59 2.73
C PRO A 52 20.25 6.49 3.52
N GLY A 53 19.26 5.87 4.14
CA GLY A 53 18.22 6.55 4.92
C GLY A 53 16.84 6.63 4.25
N GLU A 54 16.71 6.32 2.96
CA GLU A 54 15.40 6.19 2.29
C GLU A 54 14.81 4.78 2.39
N THR A 55 15.64 3.75 2.60
CA THR A 55 15.24 2.35 2.74
C THR A 55 15.09 1.88 4.19
N GLY A 56 15.24 2.77 5.16
CA GLY A 56 15.12 2.43 6.57
C GLY A 56 13.72 2.64 7.10
N ASN A 57 12.99 1.58 7.38
CA ASN A 57 11.78 1.52 8.21
C ASN A 57 10.73 2.60 7.90
N LYS A 58 10.37 2.77 6.62
CA LYS A 58 9.31 3.70 6.24
C LYS A 58 7.96 3.14 6.68
N THR A 59 7.32 3.82 7.60
CA THR A 59 5.97 3.52 8.05
C THR A 59 4.98 4.42 7.36
N ILE A 60 3.92 3.88 6.81
CA ILE A 60 2.79 4.66 6.28
C ILE A 60 1.64 4.61 7.28
N LEU A 61 1.19 5.77 7.70
CA LEU A 61 -0.04 5.95 8.47
C LEU A 61 -1.17 6.23 7.48
N TYR A 62 -2.13 5.33 7.39
CA TYR A 62 -3.26 5.52 6.47
C TYR A 62 -4.54 5.83 7.22
N ALA A 63 -5.19 6.94 6.85
CA ALA A 63 -6.47 7.38 7.40
C ALA A 63 -7.49 7.66 6.30
N ARG A 64 -8.77 7.39 6.58
CA ARG A 64 -9.85 7.58 5.62
C ARG A 64 -11.15 8.01 6.30
N VAL A 65 -11.88 8.88 5.60
CA VAL A 65 -13.29 9.17 5.87
C VAL A 65 -14.11 9.06 4.59
N SER A 66 -15.42 8.85 4.73
CA SER A 66 -16.29 8.63 3.58
C SER A 66 -16.63 9.91 2.86
N THR A 67 -16.77 11.03 3.57
CA THR A 67 -17.19 12.33 3.03
C THR A 67 -16.32 13.48 3.56
N LYS A 68 -16.37 14.62 2.86
CA LYS A 68 -15.67 15.84 3.29
C LYS A 68 -16.18 16.41 4.61
N ASN A 69 -17.44 16.16 4.96
CA ASN A 69 -18.02 16.64 6.22
C ASN A 69 -17.42 15.95 7.46
N GLN A 70 -16.66 14.86 7.26
CA GLN A 70 -16.01 14.09 8.31
C GLN A 70 -14.52 14.47 8.49
N ILE A 71 -14.13 15.69 8.07
CA ILE A 71 -12.72 16.12 8.15
C ILE A 71 -12.18 16.11 9.59
N ASP A 72 -13.01 16.43 10.58
CA ASP A 72 -12.63 16.40 11.99
C ASP A 72 -12.37 14.96 12.47
N ASP A 73 -13.15 13.99 11.97
CA ASP A 73 -12.91 12.57 12.24
C ASP A 73 -11.59 12.11 11.58
N LEU A 74 -11.30 12.61 10.38
CA LEU A 74 -10.03 12.32 9.71
C LEU A 74 -8.84 12.85 10.52
N ASN A 75 -8.92 14.07 11.01
CA ASN A 75 -7.88 14.68 11.84
C ASN A 75 -7.67 13.89 13.14
N ARG A 76 -8.74 13.47 13.81
CA ARG A 76 -8.65 12.60 15.01
C ARG A 76 -7.99 11.26 14.72
N GLN A 77 -8.31 10.63 13.58
CA GLN A 77 -7.63 9.41 13.16
C GLN A 77 -6.13 9.63 12.96
N ILE A 78 -5.76 10.72 12.27
CA ILE A 78 -4.37 11.10 12.03
C ILE A 78 -3.62 11.31 13.34
N ASP A 79 -4.21 12.01 14.31
CA ASP A 79 -3.56 12.30 15.57
C ASP A 79 -3.35 11.03 16.41
N ASN A 80 -4.32 10.12 16.42
CA ASN A 80 -4.18 8.81 17.07
C ASN A 80 -3.06 7.98 16.41
N LEU A 81 -3.01 7.95 15.07
CA LEU A 81 -1.98 7.25 14.31
C LEU A 81 -0.59 7.84 14.57
N LYS A 82 -0.46 9.18 14.61
CA LYS A 82 0.80 9.87 14.93
C LYS A 82 1.26 9.53 16.36
N THR A 83 0.35 9.60 17.33
CA THR A 83 0.66 9.29 18.74
C THR A 83 1.19 7.87 18.85
N PHE A 84 0.54 6.91 18.19
CA PHE A 84 1.00 5.53 18.15
C PHE A 84 2.39 5.40 17.50
N ALA A 85 2.60 6.03 16.34
CA ALA A 85 3.87 5.96 15.63
C ALA A 85 5.02 6.58 16.43
N ILE A 86 4.79 7.74 17.06
CA ILE A 86 5.78 8.42 17.90
C ILE A 86 6.13 7.55 19.12
N SER A 87 5.13 6.99 19.81
CA SER A 87 5.33 6.12 20.98
C SER A 87 6.16 4.87 20.64
N ASN A 88 6.11 4.40 19.39
CA ASN A 88 6.88 3.25 18.92
C ASN A 88 8.19 3.65 18.22
N GLY A 89 8.54 4.93 18.15
CA GLY A 89 9.76 5.41 17.50
C GLY A 89 9.77 5.24 15.98
N TYR A 90 8.60 5.19 15.34
CA TYR A 90 8.51 5.01 13.89
C TYR A 90 8.74 6.33 13.15
N LYS A 91 9.57 6.30 12.10
CA LYS A 91 9.60 7.35 11.08
C LYS A 91 8.45 7.11 10.13
N PHE A 92 7.57 8.09 9.91
CA PHE A 92 6.34 7.87 9.17
C PHE A 92 6.02 8.95 8.14
N GLU A 93 5.25 8.57 7.16
CA GLU A 93 4.51 9.45 6.26
C GLU A 93 3.01 9.17 6.39
N ILE A 94 2.19 10.16 6.05
CA ILE A 94 0.74 10.05 6.18
C ILE A 94 0.12 10.02 4.78
N ILE A 95 -0.73 9.04 4.54
CA ILE A 95 -1.59 8.96 3.35
C ILE A 95 -3.04 9.05 3.80
N THR A 96 -3.81 9.92 3.18
CA THR A 96 -5.21 10.11 3.50
C THR A 96 -6.10 9.97 2.26
N ASP A 97 -7.32 9.50 2.47
CA ASP A 97 -8.36 9.48 1.45
C ASP A 97 -9.69 10.02 1.97
N ILE A 98 -10.43 10.67 1.09
CA ILE A 98 -11.84 11.02 1.30
C ILE A 98 -12.64 10.26 0.25
N GLY A 99 -13.43 9.29 0.69
CA GLY A 99 -14.26 8.44 -0.17
C GLY A 99 -14.68 7.17 0.52
N SER A 100 -15.72 6.54 0.00
CA SER A 100 -16.29 5.29 0.53
C SER A 100 -15.25 4.17 0.62
N GLY A 101 -15.39 3.30 1.61
CA GLY A 101 -14.59 2.10 1.81
C GLY A 101 -14.65 1.10 0.67
N ILE A 102 -15.72 1.12 -0.13
CA ILE A 102 -15.90 0.26 -1.32
C ILE A 102 -15.30 0.86 -2.59
N ASN A 103 -14.83 2.10 -2.55
CA ASN A 103 -14.17 2.72 -3.69
C ASN A 103 -12.67 2.38 -3.69
N TYR A 104 -12.24 1.44 -4.52
CA TYR A 104 -10.83 1.03 -4.66
C TYR A 104 -10.03 1.94 -5.61
N GLN A 105 -10.66 2.96 -6.22
CA GLN A 105 -9.98 3.91 -7.11
C GLN A 105 -9.43 5.14 -6.37
N LYS A 106 -9.49 5.16 -5.03
CA LYS A 106 -8.94 6.24 -4.20
C LYS A 106 -7.45 6.42 -4.46
N LYS A 107 -7.00 7.68 -4.52
CA LYS A 107 -5.61 8.03 -4.85
C LYS A 107 -4.63 7.52 -3.77
N GLY A 108 -4.97 7.73 -2.49
CA GLY A 108 -4.11 7.31 -1.39
C GLY A 108 -4.01 5.79 -1.29
N LEU A 109 -5.11 5.05 -1.48
CA LEU A 109 -5.08 3.59 -1.51
C LEU A 109 -4.21 3.06 -2.65
N LYS A 110 -4.32 3.63 -3.85
CA LYS A 110 -3.46 3.24 -4.98
C LYS A 110 -1.99 3.54 -4.69
N GLN A 111 -1.69 4.72 -4.18
CA GLN A 111 -0.34 5.11 -3.76
C GLN A 111 0.23 4.13 -2.73
N LEU A 112 -0.56 3.75 -1.72
CA LEU A 112 -0.17 2.78 -0.70
C LEU A 112 0.19 1.43 -1.34
N ILE A 113 -0.68 0.89 -2.21
CA ILE A 113 -0.45 -0.38 -2.91
C ILE A 113 0.82 -0.30 -3.78
N GLU A 114 1.05 0.82 -4.46
CA GLU A 114 2.28 1.00 -5.25
C GLU A 114 3.54 1.01 -4.38
N LEU A 115 3.51 1.68 -3.23
CA LEU A 115 4.63 1.71 -2.29
C LEU A 115 4.93 0.30 -1.74
N ILE A 116 3.89 -0.49 -1.42
CA ILE A 116 4.03 -1.89 -0.98
C ILE A 116 4.69 -2.71 -2.09
N ASN A 117 4.16 -2.66 -3.33
CA ASN A 117 4.68 -3.43 -4.46
C ASN A 117 6.12 -3.05 -4.83
N LYS A 118 6.49 -1.77 -4.67
CA LYS A 118 7.86 -1.28 -4.92
C LYS A 118 8.81 -1.57 -3.74
N LYS A 119 8.33 -2.21 -2.68
CA LYS A 119 9.10 -2.46 -1.44
C LYS A 119 9.70 -1.18 -0.84
N GLN A 120 8.95 -0.09 -0.92
CA GLN A 120 9.33 1.23 -0.40
C GLN A 120 8.74 1.52 0.99
N VAL A 121 8.08 0.54 1.59
CA VAL A 121 7.45 0.63 2.90
C VAL A 121 7.66 -0.70 3.64
N ASP A 122 7.97 -0.62 4.93
CA ASP A 122 8.16 -1.80 5.79
C ASP A 122 6.95 -2.01 6.71
N ARG A 123 6.15 -0.96 6.91
CA ARG A 123 4.99 -0.99 7.80
C ARG A 123 3.87 -0.08 7.32
N VAL A 124 2.66 -0.56 7.47
CA VAL A 124 1.42 0.20 7.31
C VAL A 124 0.68 0.18 8.63
N VAL A 125 0.26 1.33 9.13
CA VAL A 125 -0.53 1.45 10.37
C VAL A 125 -1.87 2.08 10.03
N ILE A 126 -2.93 1.46 10.48
CA ILE A 126 -4.31 1.92 10.33
C ILE A 126 -5.02 1.90 11.68
N LEU A 127 -6.02 2.74 11.85
CA LEU A 127 -6.78 2.77 13.10
C LEU A 127 -7.73 1.56 13.20
N TYR A 128 -8.54 1.33 12.17
CA TYR A 128 -9.48 0.21 12.05
C TYR A 128 -9.35 -0.45 10.67
N LYS A 129 -9.69 -1.73 10.56
CA LYS A 129 -9.65 -2.47 9.28
C LYS A 129 -10.49 -1.81 8.18
N ASP A 130 -11.68 -1.33 8.53
CA ASP A 130 -12.62 -0.68 7.61
C ASP A 130 -12.15 0.72 7.14
N ARG A 131 -11.16 1.32 7.81
CA ARG A 131 -10.52 2.56 7.34
C ARG A 131 -9.65 2.30 6.11
N LEU A 132 -9.08 1.13 5.97
CA LEU A 132 -8.31 0.78 4.77
C LEU A 132 -9.24 0.52 3.58
N ILE A 133 -10.04 -0.54 3.69
CA ILE A 133 -11.07 -0.92 2.73
C ILE A 133 -12.23 -1.60 3.47
N ARG A 134 -13.44 -1.55 2.89
CA ARG A 134 -14.63 -2.13 3.51
C ARG A 134 -14.70 -3.65 3.32
N PHE A 135 -14.35 -4.13 2.13
CA PHE A 135 -14.33 -5.55 1.79
C PHE A 135 -12.99 -5.93 1.18
N GLY A 136 -12.53 -7.15 1.43
CA GLY A 136 -11.28 -7.67 0.89
C GLY A 136 -10.04 -7.18 1.67
N TYR A 137 -10.19 -6.85 2.95
CA TYR A 137 -9.06 -6.51 3.82
C TYR A 137 -7.97 -7.60 3.77
N GLU A 138 -8.38 -8.86 3.75
CA GLU A 138 -7.51 -10.03 3.69
C GLU A 138 -6.63 -10.05 2.43
N LEU A 139 -7.09 -9.45 1.31
CA LEU A 139 -6.29 -9.31 0.09
C LEU A 139 -5.14 -8.32 0.28
N ILE A 140 -5.39 -7.22 0.99
CA ILE A 140 -4.34 -6.23 1.28
C ILE A 140 -3.38 -6.79 2.33
N GLU A 141 -3.89 -7.50 3.34
CA GLU A 141 -3.09 -8.18 4.34
C GLU A 141 -2.14 -9.20 3.68
N TYR A 142 -2.65 -10.05 2.79
CA TYR A 142 -1.85 -10.98 2.01
C TYR A 142 -0.84 -10.29 1.09
N LEU A 143 -1.21 -9.16 0.45
CA LEU A 143 -0.28 -8.36 -0.34
C LEU A 143 0.87 -7.81 0.52
N CYS A 144 0.58 -7.37 1.74
CA CYS A 144 1.59 -6.92 2.70
C CYS A 144 2.53 -8.08 3.08
N GLU A 145 1.98 -9.27 3.39
CA GLU A 145 2.76 -10.47 3.71
C GLU A 145 3.71 -10.86 2.57
N LEU A 146 3.21 -10.91 1.32
CA LEU A 146 4.03 -11.22 0.14
C LEU A 146 5.20 -10.24 -0.08
N ASN A 147 5.05 -9.01 0.37
CA ASN A 147 6.08 -7.97 0.24
C ASN A 147 6.88 -7.73 1.53
N GLU A 148 6.68 -8.57 2.56
CA GLU A 148 7.35 -8.45 3.87
C GLU A 148 7.02 -7.13 4.58
N VAL A 149 5.82 -6.58 4.36
CA VAL A 149 5.31 -5.35 4.97
C VAL A 149 4.44 -5.70 6.17
N LYS A 150 4.71 -5.10 7.32
CA LYS A 150 3.91 -5.30 8.52
C LYS A 150 2.66 -4.44 8.48
N LEU A 151 1.48 -5.04 8.46
CA LEU A 151 0.20 -4.33 8.57
C LEU A 151 -0.25 -4.33 10.04
N GLU A 152 -0.34 -3.16 10.65
CA GLU A 152 -0.74 -2.98 12.06
C GLU A 152 -2.08 -2.25 12.15
N VAL A 153 -3.01 -2.86 12.88
CA VAL A 153 -4.32 -2.29 13.23
C VAL A 153 -4.29 -1.91 14.70
N ILE A 154 -4.47 -0.62 15.01
CA ILE A 154 -4.37 -0.13 16.39
C ILE A 154 -5.56 -0.60 17.22
N ASP A 155 -6.75 -0.53 16.65
CA ASP A 155 -7.99 -0.91 17.30
C ASP A 155 -8.74 -1.95 16.46
N ASN A 156 -8.90 -3.13 17.00
CA ASN A 156 -9.59 -4.23 16.33
C ASN A 156 -11.13 -4.16 16.48
N THR A 157 -11.67 -3.12 17.16
CA THR A 157 -13.11 -2.93 17.23
C THR A 157 -13.64 -2.47 15.89
N THR A 158 -14.71 -3.08 15.43
CA THR A 158 -15.42 -2.67 14.21
C THR A 158 -16.28 -1.46 14.52
N MET A 159 -15.72 -0.26 14.43
CA MET A 159 -16.48 0.98 14.58
C MET A 159 -16.85 1.60 13.22
N SER A 160 -17.52 0.84 12.37
CA SER A 160 -18.26 1.48 11.28
C SER A 160 -19.55 2.06 11.85
N LYS A 161 -19.70 3.38 11.78
CA LYS A 161 -21.00 4.02 12.07
C LYS A 161 -22.05 3.37 11.15
N GLU A 162 -23.20 2.97 11.69
CA GLU A 162 -24.30 2.38 10.90
C GLU A 162 -24.64 3.21 9.65
N GLU A 163 -24.51 4.53 9.77
CA GLU A 163 -24.69 5.47 8.65
C GLU A 163 -23.72 5.22 7.48
N GLU A 164 -22.43 4.93 7.75
CA GLU A 164 -21.45 4.63 6.69
C GLU A 164 -21.77 3.31 6.00
N LEU A 165 -22.15 2.28 6.76
CA LEU A 165 -22.58 0.98 6.21
C LEU A 165 -23.82 1.12 5.35
N THR A 166 -24.79 1.91 5.80
CA THR A 166 -26.03 2.18 5.05
C THR A 166 -25.73 2.90 3.74
N GLN A 167 -24.86 3.92 3.75
CA GLN A 167 -24.44 4.63 2.53
C GLN A 167 -23.68 3.72 1.56
N ASP A 168 -22.78 2.88 2.06
CA ASP A 168 -22.07 1.90 1.24
C ASP A 168 -23.04 0.90 0.60
N LEU A 169 -24.04 0.42 1.34
CA LEU A 169 -25.09 -0.46 0.82
C LEU A 169 -25.95 0.23 -0.27
N ILE A 170 -26.38 1.46 -0.01
CA ILE A 170 -27.12 2.26 -1.01
C ILE A 170 -26.29 2.42 -2.29
N GLN A 171 -25.00 2.68 -2.18
CA GLN A 171 -24.12 2.82 -3.34
C GLN A 171 -24.03 1.51 -4.13
N ILE A 172 -23.86 0.35 -3.47
CA ILE A 172 -23.86 -0.97 -4.11
C ILE A 172 -25.17 -1.21 -4.85
N VAL A 173 -26.28 -1.03 -4.16
CA VAL A 173 -27.64 -1.24 -4.73
C VAL A 173 -27.87 -0.31 -5.94
N THR A 174 -27.45 0.96 -5.84
CA THR A 174 -27.58 1.95 -6.94
C THR A 174 -26.79 1.51 -8.18
N VAL A 175 -25.53 1.08 -8.00
CA VAL A 175 -24.70 0.59 -9.11
C VAL A 175 -25.32 -0.65 -9.75
N TYR A 176 -25.85 -1.57 -8.95
CA TYR A 176 -26.51 -2.78 -9.44
C TYR A 176 -27.82 -2.46 -10.18
N ALA A 177 -28.66 -1.58 -9.61
CA ALA A 177 -29.88 -1.12 -10.23
C ALA A 177 -29.61 -0.43 -11.59
N ASN A 178 -28.63 0.45 -11.64
CA ASN A 178 -28.25 1.13 -12.89
C ASN A 178 -27.77 0.14 -13.98
N ARG A 179 -27.05 -0.92 -13.60
CA ARG A 179 -26.67 -1.98 -14.56
C ARG A 179 -27.88 -2.77 -15.06
N LEU A 180 -28.82 -3.13 -14.18
CA LEU A 180 -30.01 -3.88 -14.53
C LEU A 180 -30.97 -3.05 -15.41
N TYR A 181 -31.23 -1.81 -15.02
CA TYR A 181 -32.14 -0.92 -15.73
C TYR A 181 -31.50 -0.31 -16.97
N GLY A 182 -30.20 0.01 -16.93
CA GLY A 182 -29.45 0.53 -18.07
C GLY A 182 -29.35 -0.47 -19.22
N SER A 183 -29.23 -1.75 -18.97
CA SER A 183 -29.24 -2.81 -19.98
C SER A 183 -30.64 -2.99 -20.60
N ARG A 184 -31.72 -2.89 -19.82
CA ARG A 184 -33.10 -2.94 -20.31
C ARG A 184 -33.43 -1.72 -21.18
N SER A 185 -33.04 -0.53 -20.75
CA SER A 185 -33.25 0.72 -21.53
C SER A 185 -32.54 0.68 -22.89
N LYS A 186 -31.33 0.13 -23.00
CA LYS A 186 -30.64 -0.03 -24.29
C LYS A 186 -31.35 -1.05 -25.20
N LYS A 187 -31.79 -2.18 -24.67
CA LYS A 187 -32.56 -3.19 -25.42
C LYS A 187 -33.89 -2.64 -25.91
N THR A 188 -34.62 -1.91 -25.08
CA THR A 188 -35.88 -1.29 -25.42
C THR A 188 -35.71 -0.22 -26.51
N LYS A 189 -34.64 0.59 -26.45
CA LYS A 189 -34.32 1.57 -27.51
C LYS A 189 -33.94 0.89 -28.83
N GLN A 190 -33.23 -0.21 -28.82
CA GLN A 190 -32.89 -0.97 -30.03
C GLN A 190 -34.12 -1.60 -30.66
N ILE A 191 -35.07 -2.17 -29.88
CA ILE A 191 -36.31 -2.72 -30.36
C ILE A 191 -37.21 -1.61 -30.95
N LEU A 192 -37.30 -0.46 -30.30
CA LEU A 192 -38.08 0.68 -30.82
C LEU A 192 -37.49 1.28 -32.11
N GLN A 193 -36.19 1.22 -32.32
CA GLN A 193 -35.53 1.60 -33.57
C GLN A 193 -35.77 0.61 -34.70
N SER A 194 -35.80 -0.71 -34.42
CA SER A 194 -36.09 -1.73 -35.45
C SER A 194 -37.56 -1.82 -35.84
N ILE A 195 -38.50 -1.27 -35.04
CA ILE A 195 -39.93 -1.22 -35.38
C ILE A 195 -40.25 0.04 -36.22
N LYS A 196 -39.37 1.05 -36.26
CA LYS A 196 -39.55 2.28 -37.02
C LYS A 196 -38.94 2.23 -38.45
N GLN A 197 -38.33 1.13 -38.83
CA GLN A 197 -37.93 0.81 -40.19
C GLN A 197 -38.92 -0.16 -40.83
#